data_822c830ec610997e4355d40bebb03071
#
_entry.id   822c830ec610997e4355d40bebb03071
#
_cell.length_a   1.000
_cell.length_b   1.000
_cell.length_c   1.000
_cell.angle_alpha   90.00
_cell.angle_beta   90.00
_cell.angle_gamma   90.00
#
_symmetry.space_group_name_H-M   'P 1'
#
loop_
_entity.id
_entity.type
_entity.pdbx_description
1 polymer ?
#
loop_
_entity_poly.entity_id
_entity_poly.type
_entity_poly.pdbx_seq_one_letter_code
_entity_poly.pdbx_strand_id
1 'polypeptide(L)' 'MILIDYKSRKPIYEQIIENVKALIVSGVLERDAQLPSVRQLAQELAINPNTIQRAYAELEREGIIYSLKGR' A
#
# COMPACT_ATOMS: atom_id res chain seq x y z
N MET A 1 0.58 -5.74 -9.31
CA MET A 1 0.83 -4.32 -9.04
C MET A 1 1.78 -4.13 -7.86
N ILE A 2 1.45 -4.63 -6.70
CA ILE A 2 2.32 -4.51 -5.52
C ILE A 2 3.07 -5.81 -5.35
N LEU A 3 4.40 -5.73 -5.45
CA LEU A 3 5.26 -6.90 -5.38
C LEU A 3 6.03 -6.90 -4.07
N ILE A 4 5.94 -8.00 -3.34
CA ILE A 4 6.57 -8.12 -2.03
C ILE A 4 7.64 -9.21 -2.10
N ASP A 5 8.82 -8.88 -1.58
CA ASP A 5 9.90 -9.84 -1.41
C ASP A 5 9.87 -10.33 0.04
N TYR A 6 9.31 -11.51 0.23
CA TYR A 6 9.15 -12.06 1.58
C TYR A 6 10.47 -12.46 2.22
N LYS A 7 11.53 -12.56 1.43
CA LYS A 7 12.84 -12.93 1.93
C LYS A 7 13.70 -11.73 2.29
N SER A 8 13.25 -10.54 1.92
CA SER A 8 13.99 -9.32 2.22
C SER A 8 13.95 -9.02 3.71
N ARG A 9 15.02 -8.40 4.20
CA ARG A 9 15.05 -7.93 5.59
C ARG A 9 14.19 -6.70 5.80
N LYS A 10 13.83 -6.01 4.71
CA LYS A 10 12.99 -4.83 4.81
C LYS A 10 11.60 -5.24 5.26
N PRO A 11 11.06 -4.58 6.29
CA PRO A 11 9.72 -4.90 6.75
C PRO A 11 8.70 -4.79 5.62
N ILE A 12 7.71 -5.66 5.66
CA ILE A 12 6.72 -5.72 4.59
C ILE A 12 5.96 -4.39 4.45
N TYR A 13 5.62 -3.74 5.57
CA TYR A 13 4.89 -2.48 5.46
C TYR A 13 5.71 -1.41 4.74
N GLU A 14 7.02 -1.40 4.92
CA GLU A 14 7.88 -0.47 4.18
C GLU A 14 7.90 -0.79 2.69
N GLN A 15 7.89 -2.07 2.34
CA GLN A 15 7.86 -2.47 0.94
C GLN A 15 6.57 -2.02 0.28
N ILE A 16 5.45 -2.11 0.98
CA ILE A 16 4.17 -1.65 0.46
C ILE A 16 4.22 -0.16 0.20
N ILE A 17 4.73 0.59 1.17
CA ILE A 17 4.85 2.05 1.03
C ILE A 17 5.69 2.41 -0.19
N GLU A 18 6.85 1.77 -0.33
CA GLU A 18 7.75 2.06 -1.44
C GLU A 18 7.15 1.67 -2.78
N ASN A 19 6.43 0.53 -2.82
CA ASN A 19 5.77 0.11 -4.04
C ASN A 19 4.73 1.12 -4.49
N VAL A 20 3.88 1.57 -3.57
CA VAL A 20 2.85 2.53 -3.91
C VAL A 20 3.46 3.83 -4.40
N LYS A 21 4.49 4.32 -3.69
CA LYS A 21 5.17 5.55 -4.09
C LYS A 21 5.78 5.42 -5.49
N ALA A 22 6.42 4.29 -5.77
CA ALA A 22 7.04 4.07 -7.05
C ALA A 22 6.01 4.03 -8.18
N LEU A 23 4.85 3.41 -7.93
CA LEU A 23 3.79 3.35 -8.92
C LEU A 23 3.23 4.73 -9.24
N ILE A 24 3.12 5.58 -8.23
CA ILE A 24 2.63 6.93 -8.43
C ILE A 24 3.66 7.78 -9.17
N VAL A 25 4.93 7.69 -8.77
CA VAL A 25 5.99 8.46 -9.40
C VAL A 25 6.15 8.07 -10.86
N SER A 26 6.01 6.80 -11.18
CA SER A 26 6.15 6.32 -12.55
C SER A 26 4.93 6.60 -13.41
N GLY A 27 3.82 7.05 -12.80
CA GLY A 27 2.60 7.34 -13.55
C GLY A 27 1.73 6.13 -13.80
N VAL A 28 2.14 4.94 -13.35
CA VAL A 28 1.33 3.75 -13.49
C VAL A 28 0.07 3.84 -12.64
N LEU A 29 0.20 4.43 -11.46
CA LEU A 29 -0.91 4.62 -10.55
C LEU A 29 -1.10 6.12 -10.34
N GLU A 30 -2.29 6.62 -10.61
CA GLU A 30 -2.57 8.03 -10.39
C GLU A 30 -2.71 8.28 -8.89
N ARG A 31 -2.40 9.51 -8.49
CA ARG A 31 -2.34 9.88 -7.08
C ARG A 31 -3.66 9.65 -6.36
N ASP A 32 -4.77 9.91 -7.03
CA ASP A 32 -6.08 9.72 -6.44
C ASP A 32 -6.75 8.43 -6.90
N ALA A 33 -5.98 7.52 -7.49
CA ALA A 33 -6.50 6.23 -7.90
C ALA A 33 -6.92 5.43 -6.68
N GLN A 34 -7.94 4.63 -6.87
CA GLN A 34 -8.43 3.78 -5.80
C GLN A 34 -7.54 2.56 -5.63
N LEU A 35 -6.97 2.42 -4.45
CA LEU A 35 -6.18 1.25 -4.11
C LEU A 35 -7.10 0.11 -3.67
N PRO A 36 -6.63 -1.14 -3.75
CA PRO A 36 -7.38 -2.25 -3.17
C PRO A 36 -7.65 -1.98 -1.70
N SER A 37 -8.75 -2.52 -1.19
CA SER A 37 -9.03 -2.39 0.23
C SER A 37 -7.97 -3.14 1.03
N VAL A 38 -7.87 -2.80 2.31
CA VAL A 38 -6.94 -3.49 3.20
C VAL A 38 -7.17 -4.99 3.15
N ARG A 39 -8.43 -5.41 3.22
CA ARG A 39 -8.77 -6.83 3.21
C ARG A 39 -8.36 -7.49 1.89
N GLN A 40 -8.69 -6.84 0.77
CA GLN A 40 -8.34 -7.39 -0.54
C GLN A 40 -6.84 -7.57 -0.69
N LEU A 41 -6.08 -6.55 -0.36
CA LEU A 41 -4.64 -6.63 -0.53
C LEU A 41 -4.04 -7.65 0.42
N ALA A 42 -4.55 -7.72 1.65
CA ALA A 42 -4.08 -8.71 2.61
C ALA A 42 -4.30 -10.13 2.09
N GLN A 43 -5.43 -10.37 1.47
CA GLN A 43 -5.72 -11.69 0.89
C GLN A 43 -4.83 -11.99 -0.30
N GLU A 44 -4.65 -11.02 -1.18
CA GLU A 44 -3.82 -11.21 -2.36
C GLU A 44 -2.37 -11.51 -2.00
N LEU A 45 -1.85 -10.81 -1.00
CA LEU A 45 -0.45 -10.94 -0.62
C LEU A 45 -0.24 -11.96 0.50
N ALA A 46 -1.32 -12.53 1.04
CA ALA A 46 -1.26 -13.47 2.16
C ALA A 46 -0.54 -12.85 3.35
N ILE A 47 -0.88 -11.61 3.66
CA ILE A 47 -0.25 -10.81 4.71
C ILE A 47 -1.30 -10.40 5.73
N ASN A 48 -0.86 -10.22 6.97
CA ASN A 48 -1.73 -9.73 8.03
C ASN A 48 -2.33 -8.37 7.63
N PRO A 49 -3.67 -8.22 7.71
CA PRO A 49 -4.30 -6.94 7.38
C PRO A 49 -3.77 -5.76 8.17
N ASN A 50 -3.32 -5.98 9.40
CA ASN A 50 -2.76 -4.89 10.21
C ASN A 50 -1.52 -4.30 9.57
N THR A 51 -0.72 -5.12 8.91
CA THR A 51 0.46 -4.66 8.19
C THR A 51 0.08 -3.76 7.03
N ILE A 52 -0.95 -4.16 6.29
CA ILE A 52 -1.45 -3.35 5.17
C ILE A 52 -2.01 -2.04 5.68
N GLN A 53 -2.80 -2.12 6.76
CA GLN A 53 -3.41 -0.93 7.31
C GLN A 53 -2.37 0.08 7.79
N ARG A 54 -1.29 -0.42 8.40
CA ARG A 54 -0.20 0.44 8.84
C ARG A 54 0.44 1.16 7.65
N ALA A 55 0.67 0.45 6.56
CA ALA A 55 1.27 1.04 5.37
C ALA A 55 0.34 2.10 4.77
N TYR A 56 -0.94 1.79 4.67
CA TYR A 56 -1.90 2.74 4.11
C TYR A 56 -2.04 3.97 4.99
N ALA A 57 -2.04 3.78 6.31
CA ALA A 57 -2.13 4.92 7.22
C ALA A 57 -0.95 5.85 7.06
N GLU A 58 0.23 5.30 6.87
CA GLU A 58 1.42 6.10 6.68
C GLU A 58 1.38 6.85 5.35
N LEU A 59 0.94 6.19 4.30
CA LEU A 59 0.80 6.83 2.99
C LEU A 59 -0.23 7.96 3.04
N GLU A 60 -1.31 7.74 3.76
CA GLU A 60 -2.34 8.75 3.94
C GLU A 60 -1.82 9.93 4.75
N ARG A 61 -1.07 9.64 5.82
CA ARG A 61 -0.48 10.69 6.64
C ARG A 61 0.46 11.59 5.84
N GLU A 62 1.16 11.00 4.87
CA GLU A 62 2.08 11.76 4.01
C GLU A 62 1.37 12.44 2.85
N GLY A 63 0.06 12.25 2.73
CA GLY A 63 -0.70 12.87 1.66
C GLY A 63 -0.52 12.21 0.30
N ILE A 64 0.02 11.01 0.28
CA ILE A 64 0.28 10.30 -0.98
C ILE A 64 -0.98 9.63 -1.50
N ILE A 65 -1.81 9.14 -0.60
CA ILE A 65 -3.09 8.55 -0.95
C ILE A 65 -4.18 9.17 -0.10
N TYR A 66 -5.42 8.99 -0.54
CA TYR A 66 -6.58 9.47 0.21
C TYR A 66 -7.35 8.28 0.75
N SER A 67 -7.80 8.41 1.98
CA SER A 67 -8.65 7.40 2.58
C SER A 67 -10.06 7.54 2.03
N LEU A 68 -10.66 6.41 1.71
CA LEU A 68 -12.06 6.35 1.32
C LEU A 68 -12.96 6.00 2.50
N LYS A 69 -12.35 5.83 3.65
CA LYS A 69 -13.09 5.48 4.85
C LYS A 69 -14.04 6.60 5.23
N GLY A 70 -15.25 6.24 5.57
CA GLY A 70 -16.25 7.23 5.96
C GLY A 70 -17.03 7.82 4.82
N ARG A 71 -16.79 7.38 3.63
CA ARG A 71 -17.52 7.85 2.46
C ARG A 71 -18.82 7.12 2.30
#